data_fa40af312547716dd7b47bf4aa1a5206
#
_entry.id   fa40af312547716dd7b47bf4aa1a5206
#
_cell.length_a   1.000
_cell.length_b   1.000
_cell.length_c   1.000
_cell.angle_alpha   90.00
_cell.angle_beta   90.00
_cell.angle_gamma   90.00
#
_symmetry.space_group_name_H-M   'P 1'
#
loop_
_entity.id
_entity.type
_entity.pdbx_description
1 polymer ?
#
loop_
_entity_poly.entity_id
_entity_poly.type
_entity_poly.pdbx_seq_one_letter_code
_entity_poly.pdbx_strand_id
1 'polypeptide(L)'
;EDAAGFAHLGREALPELEGEGKQVRLILGDAWGERVGLEMPSEVFYADAVLQPGAAIPLPDDHEDRGVYVLEGSVSSGGQEFEAGRMLVFRPGDRVSVRAGEAGARVMLLGGATMDGPRFIWWNFVASSREKIDAAREAWRAGDWQHGRFRLPPGDDGEFIPAPER
;
A
#
# COMPACT_ATOMS: atom_id res chain seq x y z
N GLU A 1 15.46 -10.21 -9.23
CA GLU A 1 14.58 -10.65 -8.14
C GLU A 1 15.34 -10.49 -6.82
N ASP A 2 14.74 -9.80 -5.87
CA ASP A 2 15.32 -9.60 -4.56
C ASP A 2 15.27 -10.90 -3.74
N ALA A 3 16.19 -11.05 -2.79
CA ALA A 3 16.16 -12.16 -1.87
C ALA A 3 14.91 -12.06 -0.97
N ALA A 4 14.34 -13.21 -0.61
CA ALA A 4 13.25 -13.25 0.34
C ALA A 4 13.71 -12.64 1.67
N GLY A 5 12.93 -11.71 2.22
CA GLY A 5 13.22 -11.01 3.46
C GLY A 5 11.96 -10.75 4.27
N PHE A 6 12.16 -10.48 5.54
CA PHE A 6 11.12 -10.04 6.45
C PHE A 6 11.66 -8.91 7.32
N ALA A 7 10.90 -7.83 7.44
CA ALA A 7 11.17 -6.74 8.36
C ALA A 7 9.88 -6.33 9.06
N HIS A 8 9.97 -6.02 10.34
CA HIS A 8 8.86 -5.53 11.15
C HIS A 8 9.26 -4.26 11.87
N LEU A 9 8.48 -3.22 11.70
CA LEU A 9 8.56 -1.98 12.47
C LEU A 9 7.34 -1.88 13.38
N GLY A 10 7.56 -1.73 14.68
CA GLY A 10 6.51 -1.42 15.62
C GLY A 10 5.93 -0.01 15.38
N ARG A 11 4.74 0.23 15.91
CA ARG A 11 4.03 1.51 15.78
C ARG A 11 4.89 2.71 16.16
N GLU A 12 5.70 2.56 17.20
CA GLU A 12 6.57 3.61 17.76
C GLU A 12 7.75 4.00 16.83
N ALA A 13 8.06 3.15 15.85
CA ALA A 13 9.10 3.42 14.86
C ALA A 13 8.57 4.09 13.58
N LEU A 14 7.24 4.27 13.49
CA LEU A 14 6.62 4.91 12.32
C LEU A 14 6.49 6.42 12.55
N PRO A 15 6.86 7.25 11.56
CA PRO A 15 6.69 8.69 11.63
C PRO A 15 5.21 9.08 11.82
N GLU A 16 4.95 9.98 12.75
CA GLU A 16 3.65 10.61 12.97
C GLU A 16 3.75 12.13 12.77
N LEU A 17 2.82 12.66 11.99
CA LEU A 17 2.68 14.11 11.77
C LEU A 17 1.34 14.55 12.35
N GLU A 18 1.38 15.54 13.26
CA GLU A 18 0.20 16.09 13.88
C GLU A 18 0.13 17.61 13.68
N GLY A 19 -1.05 18.11 13.48
CA GLY A 19 -1.31 19.55 13.37
C GLY A 19 -2.50 19.86 12.47
N GLU A 20 -3.03 21.06 12.59
CA GLU A 20 -4.13 21.59 11.77
C GLU A 20 -5.34 20.64 11.67
N GLY A 21 -5.67 19.92 12.75
CA GLY A 21 -6.75 18.95 12.78
C GLY A 21 -6.45 17.63 12.07
N LYS A 22 -5.19 17.32 11.84
CA LYS A 22 -4.73 16.08 11.19
C LYS A 22 -3.85 15.28 12.12
N GLN A 23 -3.99 13.95 12.08
CA GLN A 23 -3.04 12.99 12.62
C GLN A 23 -2.73 11.99 11.50
N VAL A 24 -1.48 11.97 11.05
CA VAL A 24 -1.02 11.15 9.93
C VAL A 24 0.08 10.24 10.40
N ARG A 25 -0.05 8.94 10.17
CA ARG A 25 1.02 7.96 10.39
C ARG A 25 1.50 7.44 9.05
N LEU A 26 2.77 7.68 8.75
CA LEU A 26 3.42 7.11 7.58
C LEU A 26 3.78 5.65 7.88
N ILE A 27 3.18 4.72 7.13
CA ILE A 27 3.33 3.27 7.35
C ILE A 27 4.45 2.71 6.47
N LEU A 28 4.63 3.27 5.26
CA LEU A 28 5.60 2.78 4.28
C LEU A 28 6.09 3.92 3.39
N GLY A 29 7.36 3.85 2.99
CA GLY A 29 7.98 4.76 2.03
C GLY A 29 8.26 6.13 2.60
N ASP A 30 8.10 7.16 1.77
CA ASP A 30 8.37 8.55 2.14
C ASP A 30 7.28 9.51 1.65
N ALA A 31 6.91 10.45 2.50
CA ALA A 31 5.93 11.49 2.21
C ALA A 31 6.06 12.64 3.20
N TRP A 32 5.73 13.86 2.78
CA TRP A 32 5.72 15.08 3.59
C TRP A 32 7.03 15.36 4.34
N GLY A 33 8.17 14.93 3.76
CA GLY A 33 9.51 15.11 4.35
C GLY A 33 9.91 14.03 5.36
N GLU A 34 9.04 13.07 5.65
CA GLU A 34 9.31 11.93 6.53
C GLU A 34 9.56 10.66 5.72
N ARG A 35 10.31 9.72 6.32
CA ARG A 35 10.65 8.43 5.71
C ARG A 35 10.58 7.30 6.73
N VAL A 36 9.95 6.19 6.33
CA VAL A 36 10.01 4.92 7.08
C VAL A 36 11.32 4.21 6.79
N GLY A 37 11.96 3.67 7.83
CA GLY A 37 13.27 3.01 7.74
C GLY A 37 13.26 1.63 7.08
N LEU A 38 12.44 1.42 6.04
CA LEU A 38 12.38 0.22 5.21
C LEU A 38 12.81 0.57 3.79
N GLU A 39 13.72 -0.23 3.24
CA GLU A 39 14.07 -0.11 1.83
C GLU A 39 12.99 -0.76 0.96
N MET A 40 12.51 -0.01 -0.03
CA MET A 40 11.52 -0.48 -0.99
C MET A 40 12.14 -0.52 -2.39
N PRO A 41 11.78 -1.51 -3.23
CA PRO A 41 12.35 -1.64 -4.58
C PRO A 41 11.90 -0.55 -5.55
N SER A 42 10.90 0.25 -5.19
CA SER A 42 10.42 1.40 -5.93
C SER A 42 9.94 2.48 -4.99
N GLU A 43 9.84 3.71 -5.49
CA GLU A 43 9.22 4.81 -4.73
C GLU A 43 7.77 4.45 -4.39
N VAL A 44 7.42 4.63 -3.13
CA VAL A 44 6.08 4.33 -2.60
C VAL A 44 5.81 5.17 -1.38
N PHE A 45 4.56 5.50 -1.13
CA PHE A 45 4.10 5.91 0.20
C PHE A 45 2.77 5.24 0.55
N TYR A 46 2.59 4.96 1.82
CA TYR A 46 1.34 4.46 2.39
C TYR A 46 1.15 5.05 3.78
N ALA A 47 0.02 5.73 4.00
CA ALA A 47 -0.24 6.43 5.24
C ALA A 47 -1.70 6.29 5.69
N ASP A 48 -1.91 6.23 7.01
CA ASP A 48 -3.19 6.31 7.69
C ASP A 48 -3.37 7.74 8.22
N ALA A 49 -4.46 8.39 7.85
CA ALA A 49 -4.75 9.75 8.29
C ALA A 49 -6.14 9.85 8.93
N VAL A 50 -6.17 10.42 10.14
CA VAL A 50 -7.40 10.84 10.83
C VAL A 50 -7.53 12.35 10.70
N LEU A 51 -8.64 12.80 10.16
CA LEU A 51 -8.93 14.20 9.87
C LEU A 51 -10.13 14.66 10.69
N GLN A 52 -9.96 15.72 11.46
CA GLN A 52 -11.08 16.38 12.14
C GLN A 52 -12.04 17.03 11.12
N PRO A 53 -13.28 17.35 11.51
CA PRO A 53 -14.23 18.04 10.64
C PRO A 53 -13.62 19.25 9.93
N GLY A 54 -13.71 19.27 8.62
CA GLY A 54 -13.20 20.36 7.77
C GLY A 54 -11.67 20.42 7.62
N ALA A 55 -10.90 19.59 8.31
CA ALA A 55 -9.45 19.50 8.10
C ALA A 55 -9.13 19.03 6.70
N ALA A 56 -8.02 19.53 6.14
CA ALA A 56 -7.59 19.17 4.78
C ALA A 56 -6.17 18.64 4.79
N ILE A 57 -5.90 17.64 3.95
CA ILE A 57 -4.58 17.09 3.74
C ILE A 57 -4.18 17.16 2.27
N PRO A 58 -3.05 17.78 1.94
CA PRO A 58 -2.48 17.70 0.60
C PRO A 58 -1.85 16.33 0.39
N LEU A 59 -2.03 15.75 -0.80
CA LEU A 59 -1.28 14.59 -1.21
C LEU A 59 0.15 15.00 -1.57
N PRO A 60 1.15 14.13 -1.32
CA PRO A 60 2.51 14.35 -1.80
C PRO A 60 2.50 14.57 -3.32
N ASP A 61 3.20 15.59 -3.81
CA ASP A 61 3.23 15.95 -5.24
C ASP A 61 4.50 15.42 -5.95
N ASP A 62 5.39 14.81 -5.21
CA ASP A 62 6.59 14.14 -5.65
C ASP A 62 6.37 12.67 -6.09
N HIS A 63 5.18 12.12 -5.89
CA HIS A 63 4.79 10.80 -6.38
C HIS A 63 3.89 10.88 -7.60
N GLU A 64 4.16 10.01 -8.59
CA GLU A 64 3.46 10.02 -9.87
C GLU A 64 2.02 9.49 -9.73
N ASP A 65 1.86 8.29 -9.20
CA ASP A 65 0.54 7.70 -8.93
C ASP A 65 0.11 7.96 -7.49
N ARG A 66 -1.14 8.42 -7.31
CA ARG A 66 -1.67 8.79 -5.99
C ARG A 66 -3.14 8.45 -5.86
N GLY A 67 -3.50 7.95 -4.68
CA GLY A 67 -4.86 7.61 -4.34
C GLY A 67 -5.21 7.88 -2.89
N VAL A 68 -6.52 7.99 -2.63
CA VAL A 68 -7.11 8.10 -1.30
C VAL A 68 -8.25 7.11 -1.18
N TYR A 69 -8.19 6.25 -0.20
CA TYR A 69 -9.29 5.36 0.16
C TYR A 69 -9.99 5.86 1.42
N VAL A 70 -11.28 6.13 1.35
CA VAL A 70 -12.07 6.61 2.48
C VAL A 70 -12.51 5.43 3.33
N LEU A 71 -11.98 5.33 4.55
CA LEU A 71 -12.32 4.28 5.52
C LEU A 71 -13.58 4.64 6.32
N GLU A 72 -13.62 5.88 6.83
CA GLU A 72 -14.71 6.37 7.69
C GLU A 72 -15.01 7.83 7.34
N GLY A 73 -16.28 8.22 7.54
CA GLY A 73 -16.75 9.57 7.25
C GLY A 73 -16.83 9.87 5.76
N SER A 74 -16.56 11.12 5.39
CA SER A 74 -16.53 11.56 4.01
C SER A 74 -15.39 12.53 3.76
N VAL A 75 -14.97 12.63 2.50
CA VAL A 75 -14.02 13.65 2.04
C VAL A 75 -14.54 14.36 0.80
N SER A 76 -14.11 15.59 0.60
CA SER A 76 -14.36 16.33 -0.63
C SER A 76 -13.05 16.59 -1.37
N SER A 77 -13.09 16.51 -2.71
CA SER A 77 -12.00 16.89 -3.60
C SER A 77 -12.58 17.41 -4.91
N GLY A 78 -12.04 18.52 -5.44
CA GLY A 78 -12.52 19.12 -6.69
C GLY A 78 -14.00 19.52 -6.64
N GLY A 79 -14.56 19.82 -5.47
CA GLY A 79 -15.99 20.19 -5.31
C GLY A 79 -16.96 19.00 -5.27
N GLN A 80 -16.46 17.77 -5.31
CA GLN A 80 -17.26 16.56 -5.17
C GLN A 80 -17.00 15.89 -3.83
N GLU A 81 -18.05 15.31 -3.22
CA GLU A 81 -17.98 14.56 -1.96
C GLU A 81 -17.95 13.06 -2.20
N PHE A 82 -17.18 12.34 -1.37
CA PHE A 82 -16.97 10.91 -1.43
C PHE A 82 -17.10 10.31 -0.03
N GLU A 83 -18.00 9.37 0.13
CA GLU A 83 -18.26 8.66 1.37
C GLU A 83 -17.31 7.47 1.58
N ALA A 84 -17.36 6.86 2.76
CA ALA A 84 -16.63 5.64 3.09
C ALA A 84 -16.84 4.52 2.04
N GLY A 85 -15.77 3.75 1.80
CA GLY A 85 -15.73 2.69 0.78
C GLY A 85 -15.37 3.18 -0.62
N ARG A 86 -15.06 4.47 -0.80
CA ARG A 86 -14.64 5.02 -2.10
C ARG A 86 -13.13 5.12 -2.19
N MET A 87 -12.62 4.77 -3.37
CA MET A 87 -11.24 4.97 -3.78
C MET A 87 -11.17 6.11 -4.80
N LEU A 88 -10.44 7.18 -4.46
CA LEU A 88 -10.12 8.27 -5.35
C LEU A 88 -8.75 8.01 -5.96
N VAL A 89 -8.64 8.12 -7.28
CA VAL A 89 -7.37 8.02 -8.00
C VAL A 89 -7.15 9.33 -8.74
N PHE A 90 -5.97 9.91 -8.58
CA PHE A 90 -5.63 11.20 -9.12
C PHE A 90 -4.67 11.08 -10.30
N ARG A 91 -4.77 12.02 -11.23
CA ARG A 91 -3.86 12.07 -12.37
C ARG A 91 -2.46 12.47 -11.92
N PRO A 92 -1.41 11.95 -12.55
CA PRO A 92 -0.05 12.42 -12.34
C PRO A 92 0.06 13.94 -12.53
N GLY A 93 0.81 14.59 -11.64
CA GLY A 93 1.07 16.04 -11.71
C GLY A 93 0.00 16.97 -11.12
N ASP A 94 -1.21 16.48 -10.86
CA ASP A 94 -2.25 17.30 -10.24
C ASP A 94 -1.86 17.64 -8.78
N ARG A 95 -2.01 18.93 -8.41
CA ARG A 95 -1.93 19.31 -6.99
C ARG A 95 -3.27 19.06 -6.33
N VAL A 96 -3.31 18.05 -5.49
CA VAL A 96 -4.54 17.55 -4.89
C VAL A 96 -4.52 17.73 -3.39
N SER A 97 -5.67 18.13 -2.84
CA SER A 97 -5.96 18.10 -1.42
C SER A 97 -7.34 17.48 -1.23
N VAL A 98 -7.49 16.67 -0.20
CA VAL A 98 -8.78 16.16 0.25
C VAL A 98 -9.15 16.83 1.57
N ARG A 99 -10.43 17.16 1.75
CA ARG A 99 -10.97 17.81 2.94
C ARG A 99 -12.01 16.93 3.58
N ALA A 100 -11.90 16.69 4.88
CA ALA A 100 -12.89 15.94 5.65
C ALA A 100 -14.24 16.67 5.70
N GLY A 101 -15.31 15.89 5.65
CA GLY A 101 -16.67 16.37 5.84
C GLY A 101 -16.97 16.78 7.30
N GLU A 102 -18.25 17.04 7.59
CA GLU A 102 -18.70 17.57 8.91
C GLU A 102 -18.49 16.59 10.06
N ALA A 103 -18.44 15.29 9.81
CA ALA A 103 -18.16 14.26 10.82
C ALA A 103 -16.67 13.92 10.97
N GLY A 104 -15.80 14.57 10.20
CA GLY A 104 -14.42 14.16 10.06
C GLY A 104 -14.26 12.99 9.07
N ALA A 105 -13.05 12.48 8.94
CA ALA A 105 -12.76 11.32 8.09
C ALA A 105 -11.54 10.54 8.58
N ARG A 106 -11.52 9.26 8.28
CA ARG A 106 -10.29 8.44 8.29
C ARG A 106 -10.03 7.94 6.87
N VAL A 107 -8.83 8.14 6.41
CA VAL A 107 -8.44 7.80 5.04
C VAL A 107 -7.10 7.08 4.99
N MET A 108 -6.95 6.16 4.05
CA MET A 108 -5.64 5.67 3.63
C MET A 108 -5.18 6.46 2.41
N LEU A 109 -3.96 6.96 2.49
CA LEU A 109 -3.29 7.64 1.38
C LEU A 109 -2.19 6.72 0.85
N LEU A 110 -2.12 6.59 -0.45
CA LEU A 110 -1.18 5.67 -1.09
C LEU A 110 -0.74 6.20 -2.45
N GLY A 111 0.47 5.83 -2.84
CA GLY A 111 1.02 6.23 -4.12
C GLY A 111 2.46 5.78 -4.30
N GLY A 112 3.07 6.22 -5.38
CA GLY A 112 4.44 5.89 -5.72
C GLY A 112 4.74 6.13 -7.19
N ALA A 113 5.85 5.56 -7.66
CA ALA A 113 6.20 5.55 -9.07
C ALA A 113 5.22 4.70 -9.88
N THR A 114 4.90 5.15 -11.08
CA THR A 114 4.16 4.34 -12.05
C THR A 114 4.93 3.06 -12.39
N MET A 115 4.24 1.94 -12.43
CA MET A 115 4.86 0.66 -12.79
C MET A 115 5.37 0.67 -14.23
N ASP A 116 6.52 0.04 -14.46
CA ASP A 116 7.20 -0.09 -15.76
C ASP A 116 6.46 -1.00 -16.77
N GLY A 117 5.29 -1.51 -16.42
CA GLY A 117 4.45 -2.34 -17.27
C GLY A 117 3.40 -3.14 -16.48
N PRO A 118 2.62 -3.95 -17.18
CA PRO A 118 1.55 -4.72 -16.55
C PRO A 118 2.07 -5.77 -15.58
N ARG A 119 1.26 -6.07 -14.58
CA ARG A 119 1.48 -7.18 -13.65
C ARG A 119 0.41 -8.23 -13.86
N PHE A 120 0.84 -9.50 -13.87
CA PHE A 120 -0.02 -10.66 -13.93
C PHE A 120 -0.25 -11.16 -12.50
N ILE A 121 -1.50 -11.47 -12.19
CA ILE A 121 -1.91 -11.95 -10.88
C ILE A 121 -2.57 -13.31 -11.06
N TRP A 122 -2.16 -14.25 -10.27
CA TRP A 122 -2.86 -15.52 -10.11
C TRP A 122 -2.77 -15.96 -8.66
N TRP A 123 -3.92 -16.13 -8.03
CA TRP A 123 -4.03 -16.40 -6.60
C TRP A 123 -3.27 -15.33 -5.80
N ASN A 124 -2.20 -15.68 -5.05
CA ASN A 124 -1.34 -14.75 -4.32
C ASN A 124 0.00 -14.46 -5.03
N PHE A 125 0.19 -14.96 -6.25
CA PHE A 125 1.37 -14.66 -7.03
C PHE A 125 1.15 -13.43 -7.92
N VAL A 126 2.12 -12.53 -7.90
CA VAL A 126 2.18 -11.35 -8.75
C VAL A 126 3.53 -11.35 -9.48
N ALA A 127 3.52 -11.16 -10.79
CA ALA A 127 4.75 -11.14 -11.58
C ALA A 127 4.63 -10.25 -12.82
N SER A 128 5.78 -9.89 -13.40
CA SER A 128 5.86 -9.08 -14.61
C SER A 128 5.59 -9.88 -15.89
N SER A 129 5.50 -11.23 -15.82
CA SER A 129 5.14 -12.06 -16.97
C SER A 129 4.34 -13.29 -16.56
N ARG A 130 3.63 -13.87 -17.53
CA ARG A 130 2.84 -15.10 -17.32
C ARG A 130 3.73 -16.30 -17.04
N GLU A 131 4.88 -16.38 -17.69
CA GLU A 131 5.86 -17.45 -17.51
C GLU A 131 6.36 -17.51 -16.07
N LYS A 132 6.55 -16.35 -15.43
CA LYS A 132 6.93 -16.27 -14.01
C LYS A 132 5.80 -16.76 -13.09
N ILE A 133 4.54 -16.48 -13.44
CA ILE A 133 3.37 -17.02 -12.72
C ILE A 133 3.33 -18.54 -12.86
N ASP A 134 3.49 -19.07 -14.05
CA ASP A 134 3.46 -20.51 -14.30
C ASP A 134 4.60 -21.23 -13.56
N ALA A 135 5.81 -20.69 -13.61
CA ALA A 135 6.94 -21.22 -12.84
C ALA A 135 6.69 -21.19 -11.32
N ALA A 136 6.05 -20.14 -10.80
CA ALA A 136 5.66 -20.06 -9.38
C ALA A 136 4.62 -21.12 -9.01
N ARG A 137 3.62 -21.35 -9.87
CA ARG A 137 2.61 -22.39 -9.70
C ARG A 137 3.23 -23.79 -9.65
N GLU A 138 4.13 -24.08 -10.58
CA GLU A 138 4.84 -25.37 -10.61
C GLU A 138 5.70 -25.57 -9.36
N ALA A 139 6.48 -24.56 -8.98
CA ALA A 139 7.30 -24.61 -7.76
C ALA A 139 6.47 -24.83 -6.50
N TRP A 140 5.30 -24.16 -6.37
CA TRP A 140 4.39 -24.35 -5.26
C TRP A 140 3.79 -25.77 -5.22
N ARG A 141 3.38 -26.30 -6.38
CA ARG A 141 2.84 -27.66 -6.50
C ARG A 141 3.88 -28.75 -6.27
N ALA A 142 5.15 -28.49 -6.62
CA ALA A 142 6.25 -29.42 -6.37
C ALA A 142 6.50 -29.63 -4.87
N GLY A 143 6.14 -28.65 -4.01
CA GLY A 143 6.16 -28.81 -2.56
C GLY A 143 7.55 -28.96 -1.94
N ASP A 144 8.59 -28.41 -2.56
CA ASP A 144 9.91 -28.35 -1.93
C ASP A 144 9.95 -27.22 -0.89
N TRP A 145 9.35 -27.52 0.27
CA TRP A 145 9.23 -26.57 1.38
C TRP A 145 10.51 -26.39 2.21
N GLN A 146 11.52 -27.21 1.97
CA GLN A 146 12.79 -27.15 2.70
C GLN A 146 13.86 -26.36 1.95
N HIS A 147 13.96 -26.55 0.64
CA HIS A 147 15.05 -26.00 -0.18
C HIS A 147 14.57 -25.17 -1.36
N GLY A 148 13.29 -25.28 -1.70
CA GLY A 148 12.66 -24.60 -2.82
C GLY A 148 12.52 -23.09 -2.64
N ARG A 149 12.02 -22.46 -3.68
CA ARG A 149 11.73 -21.00 -3.69
C ARG A 149 10.77 -20.58 -2.57
N PHE A 150 9.81 -21.44 -2.23
CA PHE A 150 8.78 -21.19 -1.22
C PHE A 150 9.05 -21.98 0.04
N ARG A 151 10.17 -21.71 0.70
CA ARG A 151 10.47 -22.34 1.99
C ARG A 151 9.47 -21.90 3.05
N LEU A 152 9.01 -22.86 3.86
CA LEU A 152 8.20 -22.53 5.03
C LEU A 152 9.03 -21.78 6.08
N PRO A 153 8.40 -20.91 6.88
CA PRO A 153 9.09 -20.23 7.97
C PRO A 153 9.65 -21.22 8.99
N PRO A 154 10.81 -20.97 9.59
CA PRO A 154 11.34 -21.81 10.65
C PRO A 154 10.35 -21.95 11.82
N GLY A 155 10.03 -23.18 12.19
CA GLY A 155 9.10 -23.49 13.27
C GLY A 155 7.61 -23.43 12.89
N ASP A 156 7.29 -23.17 11.61
CA ASP A 156 5.94 -23.19 11.04
C ASP A 156 5.95 -24.02 9.75
N ASP A 157 6.18 -25.30 9.91
CA ASP A 157 6.35 -26.28 8.82
C ASP A 157 5.24 -27.34 8.76
N GLY A 158 4.21 -27.19 9.62
CA GLY A 158 3.14 -28.17 9.78
C GLY A 158 2.07 -28.11 8.69
N GLU A 159 1.87 -26.98 8.03
CA GLU A 159 0.80 -26.82 7.04
C GLU A 159 1.15 -25.82 5.93
N PHE A 160 0.47 -25.94 4.82
CA PHE A 160 0.48 -24.96 3.72
C PHE A 160 -0.87 -24.93 3.03
N ILE A 161 -1.18 -23.82 2.37
CA ILE A 161 -2.42 -23.69 1.61
C ILE A 161 -2.20 -24.27 0.21
N PRO A 162 -2.96 -25.31 -0.22
CA PRO A 162 -2.83 -25.84 -1.58
C PRO A 162 -3.21 -24.79 -2.61
N ALA A 163 -2.47 -24.76 -3.73
CA ALA A 163 -2.78 -23.86 -4.83
C ALA A 163 -4.15 -24.23 -5.45
N PRO A 164 -4.95 -23.22 -5.88
CA PRO A 164 -6.19 -23.48 -6.61
C PRO A 164 -5.94 -24.31 -7.88
N GLU A 165 -6.92 -25.15 -8.26
CA GLU A 165 -6.81 -25.96 -9.47
C GLU A 165 -6.98 -25.13 -10.76
N ARG A 166 -7.60 -23.94 -10.70
CA ARG A 166 -7.87 -23.05 -11.84
C ARG A 166 -7.49 -21.61 -11.54
#